data_4ed4e088bb332d2efc2bf554be7be71c
#
_entry.id   4ed4e088bb332d2efc2bf554be7be71c
#
_cell.length_a   1.000
_cell.length_b   1.000
_cell.length_c   1.000
_cell.angle_alpha   90.00
_cell.angle_beta   90.00
_cell.angle_gamma   90.00
#
_symmetry.space_group_name_H-M   'P 1'
#
loop_
_entity.id
_entity.type
_entity.pdbx_description
1 polymer ?
#
loop_
_entity_poly.entity_id
_entity_poly.type
_entity_poly.pdbx_seq_one_letter_code
_entity_poly.pdbx_strand_id
1 'polypeptide(L)'
;MATSSNSCGGSFLARRSNLVKARAENNDAPPDVLVVEDESIDAEHLLATLRILFGYDHEIRWTLTLGDAVNRVIEKTPDIVFLDDALKPASDASQAMPVLRGAGFSGPIIIIGGQMTHARRAHLLASGACDVIDKDDVDSVRVGEALAQTQTQSVSGPSDA
;
A
#
# COMPACT_ATOMS: atom_id res chain seq x y z
N MET A 1 -10.24 8.70 44.29
CA MET A 1 -9.45 7.71 43.58
C MET A 1 -10.00 7.55 42.18
N ALA A 2 -9.33 8.13 41.21
CA ALA A 2 -9.71 8.00 39.80
C ALA A 2 -9.23 6.67 39.28
N THR A 3 -10.15 5.74 38.98
CA THR A 3 -9.83 4.56 38.20
C THR A 3 -9.72 4.99 36.74
N SER A 4 -8.53 5.16 36.26
CA SER A 4 -8.32 5.32 34.83
C SER A 4 -8.61 3.99 34.13
N SER A 5 -9.81 3.85 33.60
CA SER A 5 -10.09 2.79 32.65
C SER A 5 -9.37 3.15 31.36
N ASN A 6 -8.16 2.63 31.20
CA ASN A 6 -7.47 2.61 29.91
C ASN A 6 -8.25 1.67 28.98
N SER A 7 -9.28 2.19 28.33
CA SER A 7 -9.87 1.47 27.21
C SER A 7 -8.91 1.56 26.04
N CYS A 8 -8.12 0.54 25.85
CA CYS A 8 -7.29 0.27 24.69
C CYS A 8 -8.14 -0.03 23.42
N GLY A 9 -9.26 0.65 23.29
CA GLY A 9 -10.19 0.55 22.21
C GLY A 9 -10.47 1.90 21.59
N GLY A 10 -9.44 2.59 21.13
CA GLY A 10 -9.68 3.67 20.20
C GLY A 10 -10.50 3.10 19.04
N SER A 11 -11.80 3.48 18.97
CA SER A 11 -12.69 2.93 17.97
C SER A 11 -12.07 3.15 16.57
N PHE A 12 -12.29 2.22 15.67
CA PHE A 12 -11.93 2.33 14.24
C PHE A 12 -12.31 3.71 13.66
N LEU A 13 -13.43 4.27 14.08
CA LEU A 13 -13.89 5.60 13.68
C LEU A 13 -12.99 6.73 14.20
N ALA A 14 -12.43 6.61 15.40
CA ALA A 14 -11.52 7.61 15.95
C ALA A 14 -10.16 7.58 15.22
N ARG A 15 -9.64 6.40 14.85
CA ARG A 15 -8.41 6.26 14.05
C ARG A 15 -8.60 6.79 12.63
N ARG A 16 -9.74 6.52 12.02
CA ARG A 16 -10.11 7.08 10.71
C ARG A 16 -10.21 8.60 10.77
N SER A 17 -10.82 9.13 11.80
CA SER A 17 -10.94 10.58 12.02
C SER A 17 -9.57 11.24 12.18
N ASN A 18 -8.62 10.60 12.86
CA ASN A 18 -7.27 11.12 13.05
C ASN A 18 -6.44 11.09 11.75
N LEU A 19 -6.58 10.04 10.93
CA LEU A 19 -5.96 9.98 9.61
C LEU A 19 -6.50 11.04 8.66
N VAL A 20 -7.81 11.26 8.67
CA VAL A 20 -8.47 12.30 7.86
C VAL A 20 -8.10 13.68 8.36
N LYS A 21 -8.04 13.90 9.68
CA LYS A 21 -7.63 15.18 10.28
C LYS A 21 -6.15 15.50 10.01
N ALA A 22 -5.25 14.54 10.18
CA ALA A 22 -3.83 14.72 9.89
C ALA A 22 -3.58 15.10 8.42
N ARG A 23 -4.40 14.59 7.50
CA ARG A 23 -4.38 14.96 6.08
C ARG A 23 -4.92 16.36 5.82
N ALA A 24 -6.01 16.74 6.48
CA ALA A 24 -6.60 18.06 6.34
C ALA A 24 -5.69 19.17 6.88
N GLU A 25 -4.91 18.88 7.90
CA GLU A 25 -3.97 19.82 8.50
C GLU A 25 -2.70 20.03 7.66
N ASN A 26 -2.29 19.02 6.86
CA ASN A 26 -1.09 19.10 6.03
C ASN A 26 -1.37 19.59 4.59
N ASN A 27 -2.61 19.87 4.25
CA ASN A 27 -3.01 20.32 2.90
C ASN A 27 -2.54 19.39 1.76
N ASP A 28 -2.25 18.11 2.09
CA ASP A 28 -1.80 17.11 1.13
C ASP A 28 -2.98 16.48 0.42
N ALA A 29 -2.96 16.57 -0.90
CA ALA A 29 -3.87 15.81 -1.75
C ALA A 29 -3.73 14.30 -1.44
N PRO A 30 -4.81 13.50 -1.54
CA PRO A 30 -4.71 12.07 -1.36
C PRO A 30 -3.68 11.47 -2.35
N PRO A 31 -2.92 10.43 -1.93
CA PRO A 31 -1.86 9.89 -2.76
C PRO A 31 -2.41 9.26 -4.05
N ASP A 32 -1.65 9.38 -5.11
CA ASP A 32 -1.90 8.66 -6.35
C ASP A 32 -1.48 7.20 -6.15
N VAL A 33 -2.46 6.30 -6.19
CA VAL A 33 -2.27 4.87 -5.93
C VAL A 33 -2.43 4.08 -7.22
N LEU A 34 -1.46 3.22 -7.51
CA LEU A 34 -1.52 2.22 -8.57
C LEU A 34 -1.65 0.82 -7.97
N VAL A 35 -2.69 0.11 -8.36
CA VAL A 35 -2.91 -1.30 -8.00
C VAL A 35 -2.55 -2.17 -9.21
N VAL A 36 -1.73 -3.19 -8.99
CA VAL A 36 -1.33 -4.17 -10.01
C VAL A 36 -1.80 -5.55 -9.54
N GLU A 37 -2.92 -6.01 -10.08
CA GLU A 37 -3.60 -7.25 -9.67
C GLU A 37 -4.38 -7.82 -10.85
N ASP A 38 -4.12 -9.07 -11.21
CA ASP A 38 -4.76 -9.74 -12.34
C ASP A 38 -6.08 -10.43 -12.02
N GLU A 39 -6.35 -10.70 -10.74
CA GLU A 39 -7.62 -11.28 -10.29
C GLU A 39 -8.62 -10.18 -9.91
N SER A 40 -9.71 -10.09 -10.66
CA SER A 40 -10.68 -9.00 -10.48
C SER A 40 -11.32 -8.95 -9.09
N ILE A 41 -11.59 -10.12 -8.47
CA ILE A 41 -12.19 -10.18 -7.14
C ILE A 41 -11.25 -9.61 -6.09
N ASP A 42 -9.97 -9.96 -6.15
CA ASP A 42 -8.95 -9.45 -5.23
C ASP A 42 -8.71 -7.95 -5.44
N ALA A 43 -8.68 -7.52 -6.70
CA ALA A 43 -8.59 -6.10 -7.04
C ALA A 43 -9.78 -5.30 -6.51
N GLU A 44 -10.99 -5.76 -6.72
CA GLU A 44 -12.21 -5.10 -6.24
C GLU A 44 -12.23 -4.98 -4.71
N HIS A 45 -11.81 -6.02 -4.00
CA HIS A 45 -11.69 -6.00 -2.55
C HIS A 45 -10.69 -4.95 -2.07
N LEU A 46 -9.50 -4.92 -2.65
CA LEU A 46 -8.48 -3.92 -2.32
C LEU A 46 -8.94 -2.50 -2.68
N LEU A 47 -9.52 -2.32 -3.86
CA LEU A 47 -10.05 -1.02 -4.30
C LEU A 47 -11.15 -0.50 -3.37
N ALA A 48 -12.07 -1.38 -2.95
CA ALA A 48 -13.11 -1.03 -1.97
C ALA A 48 -12.51 -0.60 -0.63
N THR A 49 -11.49 -1.33 -0.16
CA THR A 49 -10.76 -1.01 1.08
C THR A 49 -10.06 0.35 0.97
N LEU A 50 -9.39 0.63 -0.13
CA LEU A 50 -8.71 1.90 -0.38
C LEU A 50 -9.71 3.08 -0.47
N ARG A 51 -10.88 2.87 -1.06
CA ARG A 51 -11.95 3.87 -1.09
C ARG A 51 -12.51 4.19 0.29
N ILE A 52 -12.59 3.21 1.18
CA ILE A 52 -12.95 3.46 2.59
C ILE A 52 -11.92 4.38 3.25
N LEU A 53 -10.63 4.21 2.95
CA LEU A 53 -9.53 4.97 3.55
C LEU A 53 -9.36 6.36 2.94
N PHE A 54 -9.49 6.48 1.62
CA PHE A 54 -9.21 7.72 0.88
C PHE A 54 -10.45 8.51 0.48
N GLY A 55 -11.62 7.89 0.50
CA GLY A 55 -12.88 8.45 0.00
C GLY A 55 -13.24 7.89 -1.38
N TYR A 56 -14.54 7.90 -1.67
CA TYR A 56 -15.07 7.34 -2.92
C TYR A 56 -14.80 8.21 -4.15
N ASP A 57 -14.55 9.49 -3.95
CA ASP A 57 -14.23 10.43 -5.03
C ASP A 57 -12.76 10.35 -5.45
N HIS A 58 -11.94 9.60 -4.69
CA HIS A 58 -10.54 9.43 -5.01
C HIS A 58 -10.33 8.41 -6.12
N GLU A 59 -9.69 8.81 -7.19
CA GLU A 59 -9.34 7.92 -8.29
C GLU A 59 -8.16 7.02 -7.90
N ILE A 60 -8.36 5.70 -8.02
CA ILE A 60 -7.33 4.69 -7.82
C ILE A 60 -7.11 4.00 -9.15
N ARG A 61 -5.88 4.03 -9.65
CA ARG A 61 -5.53 3.38 -10.91
C ARG A 61 -5.33 1.88 -10.69
N TRP A 62 -5.86 1.08 -11.58
CA TRP A 62 -5.73 -0.37 -11.56
C TRP A 62 -5.25 -0.90 -12.89
N THR A 63 -4.31 -1.84 -12.86
CA THR A 63 -3.80 -2.57 -14.03
C THR A 63 -3.78 -4.06 -13.76
N LEU A 64 -3.93 -4.85 -14.83
CA LEU A 64 -3.97 -6.30 -14.78
C LEU A 64 -2.60 -6.94 -14.97
N THR A 65 -1.65 -6.24 -15.56
CA THR A 65 -0.35 -6.77 -15.95
C THR A 65 0.79 -5.88 -15.50
N LEU A 66 1.96 -6.46 -15.34
CA LEU A 66 3.18 -5.71 -15.04
C LEU A 66 3.55 -4.75 -16.19
N GLY A 67 3.34 -5.15 -17.44
CA GLY A 67 3.59 -4.29 -18.59
C GLY A 67 2.73 -3.04 -18.59
N ASP A 68 1.45 -3.17 -18.31
CA ASP A 68 0.55 -2.01 -18.17
C ASP A 68 0.93 -1.14 -16.97
N ALA A 69 1.36 -1.75 -15.87
CA ALA A 69 1.85 -1.02 -14.71
C ALA A 69 3.07 -0.16 -15.05
N VAL A 70 4.02 -0.71 -15.80
CA VAL A 70 5.19 0.05 -16.31
C VAL A 70 4.75 1.25 -17.13
N ASN A 71 3.82 1.06 -18.07
CA ASN A 71 3.28 2.16 -18.88
C ASN A 71 2.63 3.25 -18.02
N ARG A 72 1.84 2.85 -16.99
CA ARG A 72 1.23 3.79 -16.06
C ARG A 72 2.24 4.57 -15.23
N VAL A 73 3.32 3.92 -14.80
CA VAL A 73 4.43 4.58 -14.10
C VAL A 73 5.10 5.62 -14.99
N ILE A 74 5.35 5.30 -16.27
CA ILE A 74 5.97 6.20 -17.23
C ILE A 74 5.06 7.39 -17.56
N GLU A 75 3.77 7.14 -17.77
CA GLU A 75 2.79 8.20 -18.07
C GLU A 75 2.64 9.18 -16.92
N LYS A 76 2.48 8.67 -15.72
CA LYS A 76 2.35 9.43 -14.48
C LYS A 76 2.81 8.57 -13.32
N THR A 77 3.94 8.91 -12.74
CA THR A 77 4.52 8.19 -11.59
C THR A 77 3.56 8.22 -10.41
N PRO A 78 3.11 7.06 -9.88
CA PRO A 78 2.28 7.01 -8.69
C PRO A 78 3.07 7.37 -7.43
N ASP A 79 2.35 7.68 -6.35
CA ASP A 79 2.95 7.86 -5.03
C ASP A 79 3.18 6.52 -4.32
N ILE A 80 2.27 5.55 -4.55
CA ILE A 80 2.28 4.23 -3.91
C ILE A 80 1.85 3.18 -4.93
N VAL A 81 2.50 2.01 -4.89
CA VAL A 81 2.10 0.83 -5.68
C VAL A 81 1.70 -0.29 -4.73
N PHE A 82 0.52 -0.86 -4.95
CA PHE A 82 0.11 -2.16 -4.43
C PHE A 82 0.33 -3.20 -5.53
N LEU A 83 1.09 -4.23 -5.22
CA LEU A 83 1.54 -5.23 -6.18
C LEU A 83 1.16 -6.64 -5.71
N ASP A 84 0.45 -7.38 -6.55
CA ASP A 84 0.19 -8.81 -6.30
C ASP A 84 1.49 -9.61 -6.35
N ASP A 85 1.63 -10.55 -5.42
CA ASP A 85 2.79 -11.46 -5.36
C ASP A 85 2.80 -12.49 -6.49
N ALA A 86 1.67 -12.78 -7.09
CA ALA A 86 1.51 -13.85 -8.08
C ALA A 86 0.93 -13.39 -9.41
N LEU A 87 1.51 -12.34 -10.00
CA LEU A 87 1.10 -11.88 -11.32
C LEU A 87 1.40 -12.94 -12.40
N LYS A 88 0.42 -13.23 -13.23
CA LYS A 88 0.62 -14.12 -14.40
C LYS A 88 1.11 -13.29 -15.61
N PRO A 89 1.90 -13.87 -16.50
CA PRO A 89 2.23 -15.29 -16.63
C PRO A 89 3.46 -15.78 -15.86
N ALA A 90 4.26 -14.99 -15.19
CA ALA A 90 5.43 -15.59 -14.57
C ALA A 90 6.21 -14.74 -13.56
N SER A 91 5.74 -13.59 -13.19
CA SER A 91 6.53 -12.74 -12.29
C SER A 91 6.03 -12.85 -10.87
N ASP A 92 6.85 -13.34 -9.98
CA ASP A 92 6.61 -13.07 -8.57
C ASP A 92 7.01 -11.61 -8.23
N ALA A 93 6.55 -11.10 -7.10
CA ALA A 93 6.77 -9.71 -6.74
C ALA A 93 8.26 -9.35 -6.58
N SER A 94 9.12 -10.30 -6.20
CA SER A 94 10.56 -10.05 -6.09
C SER A 94 11.22 -9.75 -7.44
N GLN A 95 10.66 -10.27 -8.53
CA GLN A 95 11.09 -9.99 -9.89
C GLN A 95 10.37 -8.77 -10.50
N ALA A 96 9.13 -8.54 -10.11
CA ALA A 96 8.33 -7.41 -10.58
C ALA A 96 8.81 -6.06 -10.00
N MET A 97 9.22 -6.02 -8.74
CA MET A 97 9.71 -4.78 -8.12
C MET A 97 10.87 -4.13 -8.86
N PRO A 98 11.95 -4.85 -9.26
CA PRO A 98 13.03 -4.25 -10.04
C PRO A 98 12.58 -3.68 -11.39
N VAL A 99 11.58 -4.28 -12.01
CA VAL A 99 11.02 -3.79 -13.28
C VAL A 99 10.34 -2.43 -13.07
N LEU A 100 9.54 -2.28 -12.02
CA LEU A 100 8.93 -1.00 -11.67
C LEU A 100 9.97 0.06 -11.28
N ARG A 101 11.02 -0.33 -10.56
CA ARG A 101 12.16 0.54 -10.23
C ARG A 101 12.88 1.03 -11.50
N GLY A 102 13.11 0.13 -12.44
CA GLY A 102 13.72 0.45 -13.75
C GLY A 102 12.86 1.38 -14.59
N ALA A 103 11.55 1.36 -14.44
CA ALA A 103 10.61 2.29 -15.09
C ALA A 103 10.60 3.70 -14.47
N GLY A 104 11.29 3.90 -13.35
CA GLY A 104 11.41 5.20 -12.66
C GLY A 104 10.59 5.33 -11.39
N PHE A 105 9.93 4.26 -10.92
CA PHE A 105 9.19 4.29 -9.66
C PHE A 105 10.14 4.14 -8.47
N SER A 106 10.27 5.17 -7.66
CA SER A 106 11.12 5.18 -6.46
C SER A 106 10.34 5.13 -5.13
N GLY A 107 9.02 5.16 -5.20
CA GLY A 107 8.15 5.18 -4.03
C GLY A 107 7.96 3.81 -3.36
N PRO A 108 7.13 3.76 -2.31
CA PRO A 108 6.86 2.52 -1.59
C PRO A 108 6.02 1.53 -2.40
N ILE A 109 6.40 0.25 -2.29
CA ILE A 109 5.66 -0.88 -2.84
C ILE A 109 5.14 -1.72 -1.69
N ILE A 110 3.82 -1.92 -1.64
CA ILE A 110 3.15 -2.81 -0.71
C ILE A 110 2.74 -4.07 -1.48
N ILE A 111 3.19 -5.23 -1.02
CA ILE A 111 2.87 -6.51 -1.65
C ILE A 111 1.59 -7.08 -1.03
N ILE A 112 0.70 -7.57 -1.87
CA ILE A 112 -0.49 -8.34 -1.46
C ILE A 112 -0.33 -9.75 -2.01
N GLY A 113 -0.42 -10.77 -1.17
CA GLY A 113 -0.26 -12.15 -1.63
C GLY A 113 -1.09 -13.14 -0.85
N GLY A 114 -1.52 -14.21 -1.48
CA GLY A 114 -2.23 -15.30 -0.82
C GLY A 114 -1.26 -16.26 -0.11
N GLN A 115 -1.69 -16.81 1.03
CA GLN A 115 -0.92 -17.78 1.81
C GLN A 115 0.51 -17.32 2.14
N MET A 116 0.63 -16.12 2.64
CA MET A 116 1.91 -15.48 2.93
C MET A 116 2.61 -16.14 4.12
N THR A 117 3.64 -16.95 3.86
CA THR A 117 4.49 -17.54 4.89
C THR A 117 5.45 -16.52 5.50
N HIS A 118 5.94 -16.81 6.69
CA HIS A 118 6.96 -15.97 7.34
C HIS A 118 8.22 -15.80 6.48
N ALA A 119 8.69 -16.90 5.87
CA ALA A 119 9.86 -16.87 5.00
C ALA A 119 9.62 -16.05 3.73
N ARG A 120 8.46 -16.18 3.12
CA ARG A 120 8.09 -15.41 1.92
C ARG A 120 8.01 -13.91 2.24
N ARG A 121 7.34 -13.57 3.34
CA ARG A 121 7.27 -12.19 3.83
C ARG A 121 8.68 -11.60 4.06
N ALA A 122 9.54 -12.30 4.76
CA ALA A 122 10.90 -11.84 5.02
C ALA A 122 11.70 -11.64 3.71
N HIS A 123 11.54 -12.54 2.75
CA HIS A 123 12.18 -12.43 1.44
C HIS A 123 11.72 -11.20 0.67
N LEU A 124 10.41 -10.94 0.63
CA LEU A 124 9.84 -9.78 -0.07
C LEU A 124 10.26 -8.46 0.58
N LEU A 125 10.26 -8.38 1.91
CA LEU A 125 10.77 -7.21 2.64
C LEU A 125 12.26 -6.97 2.36
N ALA A 126 13.07 -8.01 2.35
CA ALA A 126 14.50 -7.93 2.00
C ALA A 126 14.71 -7.52 0.53
N SER A 127 13.76 -7.85 -0.35
CA SER A 127 13.80 -7.49 -1.77
C SER A 127 13.34 -6.05 -2.05
N GLY A 128 12.88 -5.31 -1.03
CA GLY A 128 12.57 -3.90 -1.15
C GLY A 128 11.09 -3.53 -0.96
N ALA A 129 10.22 -4.48 -0.60
CA ALA A 129 8.84 -4.15 -0.24
C ALA A 129 8.79 -3.31 1.04
N CYS A 130 7.92 -2.30 1.07
CA CYS A 130 7.66 -1.49 2.25
C CYS A 130 6.87 -2.29 3.30
N ASP A 131 5.89 -3.05 2.86
CA ASP A 131 5.10 -3.97 3.68
C ASP A 131 4.57 -5.11 2.82
N VAL A 132 4.13 -6.17 3.48
CA VAL A 132 3.55 -7.36 2.85
C VAL A 132 2.28 -7.75 3.59
N ILE A 133 1.17 -7.87 2.88
CA ILE A 133 -0.15 -8.18 3.44
C ILE A 133 -0.65 -9.49 2.84
N ASP A 134 -1.14 -10.40 3.68
CA ASP A 134 -1.88 -11.57 3.19
C ASP A 134 -3.26 -11.13 2.65
N LYS A 135 -3.70 -11.74 1.54
CA LYS A 135 -5.01 -11.43 0.93
C LYS A 135 -6.18 -11.63 1.91
N ASP A 136 -6.05 -12.58 2.84
CA ASP A 136 -7.05 -12.81 3.87
C ASP A 136 -7.10 -11.70 4.94
N ASP A 137 -6.03 -10.93 5.08
CA ASP A 137 -5.91 -9.83 6.04
C ASP A 137 -6.21 -8.45 5.44
N VAL A 138 -6.60 -8.39 4.18
CA VAL A 138 -6.92 -7.11 3.52
C VAL A 138 -8.18 -6.52 4.11
N ASP A 139 -8.00 -5.56 5.00
CA ASP A 139 -9.04 -4.72 5.57
C ASP A 139 -8.52 -3.29 5.77
N SER A 140 -9.42 -2.39 6.14
CA SER A 140 -9.07 -0.97 6.29
C SER A 140 -8.08 -0.70 7.43
N VAL A 141 -8.02 -1.54 8.45
CA VAL A 141 -7.05 -1.40 9.55
C VAL A 141 -5.66 -1.82 9.07
N ARG A 142 -5.55 -3.01 8.50
CA ARG A 142 -4.26 -3.56 8.05
C ARG A 142 -3.66 -2.75 6.90
N VAL A 143 -4.47 -2.38 5.92
CA VAL A 143 -4.03 -1.52 4.81
C VAL A 143 -3.68 -0.12 5.31
N GLY A 144 -4.44 0.43 6.25
CA GLY A 144 -4.13 1.70 6.91
C GLY A 144 -2.78 1.69 7.64
N GLU A 145 -2.43 0.60 8.32
CA GLU A 145 -1.12 0.42 8.96
C GLU A 145 0.01 0.40 7.94
N ALA A 146 -0.16 -0.32 6.84
CA ALA A 146 0.83 -0.35 5.77
C ALA A 146 1.05 1.04 5.14
N LEU A 147 -0.02 1.78 4.92
CA LEU A 147 0.05 3.16 4.41
C LEU A 147 0.76 4.10 5.39
N ALA A 148 0.55 3.94 6.69
CA ALA A 148 1.26 4.72 7.71
C ALA A 148 2.77 4.47 7.68
N GLN A 149 3.21 3.24 7.42
CA GLN A 149 4.62 2.91 7.27
C GLN A 149 5.28 3.58 6.06
N THR A 150 4.53 3.80 4.98
CA THR A 150 5.07 4.49 3.80
C THR A 150 5.47 5.93 4.09
N GLN A 151 4.77 6.59 5.02
CA GLN A 151 5.06 7.97 5.41
C GLN A 151 6.31 8.09 6.28
N THR A 152 6.58 7.11 7.15
CA THR A 152 7.75 7.12 8.02
C THR A 152 9.05 6.88 7.26
N GLN A 153 9.02 6.12 6.18
CA GLN A 153 10.20 5.87 5.34
C GLN A 153 10.60 7.07 4.47
N SER A 154 9.64 7.92 4.15
CA SER A 154 9.92 9.15 3.38
C SER A 154 10.72 10.19 4.16
N VAL A 155 10.77 10.11 5.48
CA VAL A 155 11.48 11.06 6.36
C VAL A 155 12.93 10.63 6.62
N SER A 156 13.28 9.39 6.30
CA SER A 156 14.64 8.84 6.50
C SER A 156 15.50 8.98 5.24
N GLY A 157 15.42 10.11 4.56
CA GLY A 157 16.40 10.45 3.56
C GLY A 157 17.78 10.62 4.22
N PRO A 158 18.89 10.23 3.56
CA PRO A 158 20.20 10.38 4.15
C PRO A 158 20.41 11.84 4.50
N SER A 159 20.64 12.08 5.77
CA SER A 159 21.22 13.33 6.24
C SER A 159 22.61 13.39 5.66
N ASP A 160 22.78 14.08 4.55
CA ASP A 160 24.08 14.47 4.05
C ASP A 160 24.70 15.43 5.08
N ALA A 161 25.62 14.90 5.81
CA ALA A 161 26.52 15.70 6.62
C ALA A 161 27.63 16.30 5.75
#